data_4f67c805f3c672d0db54104501357c93
#
_entry.id   4f67c805f3c672d0db54104501357c93
#
_cell.length_a   1.000
_cell.length_b   1.000
_cell.length_c   1.000
_cell.angle_alpha   90.00
_cell.angle_beta   90.00
_cell.angle_gamma   90.00
#
_symmetry.space_group_name_H-M   'P 1'
#
loop_
_entity.id
_entity.type
_entity.pdbx_description
1 polymer ?
#
loop_
_entity_poly.entity_id
_entity_poly.type
_entity_poly.pdbx_seq_one_letter_code
_entity_poly.pdbx_strand_id
1 'polypeptide(L)'
;MFKEENNMKFKKFMALGLVAAMTATLFAGCGSKGNDSADTTQKSDSASADGLVSYSDIVLGETGKDLSATITMFNHRTDMDTDDYGGKNWKSYLEDFNKEYPNIKVEITTDTNYADDALTHLQSGQYETITMIPAVDKADLSTYYMSYGTLDEMSQQINYANTWLYGNDVYGVPSTATTQGIVYNKKVFEDAGVTDVPKTPDEFIDALKKIKDKTDAIPLYTNYAAGWTMGAWDAYIGNNATGDNTYFNQKLLHTKDPFKDYGDGTHPYAVYKILYDAVAGGLTEDDYSTTDWEGSKSMLNNGQIGCMVLGSWAYPQMEAAGENADDIGYMPFPISVNGEQYASAGADYSYGINVNASDDEKQAALIFVKWMTEKSGYSYNEDGLPVAKSSSDTKLDFSGVTFLEDE
;
A
#
# COMPACT_ATOMS: atom_id res chain seq x y z
N MET A 1 11.30 -57.95 1.98
CA MET A 1 12.57 -58.27 2.64
C MET A 1 13.33 -56.97 2.80
N PHE A 2 13.56 -56.64 4.04
CA PHE A 2 14.24 -55.53 4.73
C PHE A 2 13.43 -54.22 4.94
N LYS A 3 12.91 -54.18 6.18
CA LYS A 3 12.63 -52.97 6.98
C LYS A 3 13.96 -52.35 7.41
N GLU A 4 14.02 -51.01 7.41
CA GLU A 4 14.86 -50.32 8.40
C GLU A 4 14.09 -49.12 8.94
N GLU A 5 13.77 -49.22 10.22
CA GLU A 5 13.32 -48.17 11.11
C GLU A 5 14.54 -47.29 11.49
N ASN A 6 14.45 -46.00 11.39
CA ASN A 6 15.38 -45.11 12.07
C ASN A 6 14.63 -44.16 13.01
N ASN A 7 14.66 -44.58 14.29
CA ASN A 7 14.32 -43.77 15.45
C ASN A 7 15.36 -42.66 15.66
N MET A 8 14.94 -41.42 15.60
CA MET A 8 15.74 -40.30 16.07
C MET A 8 15.16 -39.72 17.35
N LYS A 9 15.86 -39.99 18.45
CA LYS A 9 15.56 -39.53 19.80
C LYS A 9 15.80 -38.04 19.94
N PHE A 10 14.77 -37.27 20.30
CA PHE A 10 14.91 -35.90 20.81
C PHE A 10 15.61 -35.92 22.17
N LYS A 11 16.79 -35.27 22.24
CA LYS A 11 17.45 -34.92 23.51
C LYS A 11 16.95 -33.58 24.01
N LYS A 12 16.24 -33.64 25.13
CA LYS A 12 15.94 -32.45 25.95
C LYS A 12 17.23 -31.99 26.63
N PHE A 13 17.59 -30.71 26.41
CA PHE A 13 18.55 -30.02 27.29
C PHE A 13 17.76 -29.08 28.20
N MET A 14 17.83 -29.42 29.50
CA MET A 14 17.41 -28.58 30.60
C MET A 14 18.67 -27.79 31.04
N ALA A 15 18.63 -26.49 31.09
CA ALA A 15 19.63 -25.70 31.80
C ALA A 15 18.92 -24.86 32.86
N LEU A 16 19.31 -25.17 34.10
CA LEU A 16 18.88 -24.54 35.34
C LEU A 16 19.57 -23.21 35.56
N GLY A 17 18.84 -22.24 35.98
CA GLY A 17 18.92 -21.15 36.88
C GLY A 17 20.26 -20.50 37.31
N LEU A 18 20.20 -19.17 37.32
CA LEU A 18 20.86 -18.40 38.39
C LEU A 18 20.05 -17.11 38.67
N VAL A 19 19.50 -17.08 39.88
CA VAL A 19 18.88 -15.92 40.50
C VAL A 19 20.03 -15.11 41.13
N ALA A 20 20.12 -13.80 40.82
CA ALA A 20 20.87 -12.86 41.61
C ALA A 20 19.98 -11.66 41.94
N ALA A 21 19.57 -11.62 43.19
CA ALA A 21 18.89 -10.51 43.83
C ALA A 21 19.86 -9.34 44.00
N MET A 22 19.44 -8.11 43.70
CA MET A 22 20.04 -6.90 44.24
C MET A 22 18.99 -5.95 44.79
N THR A 23 19.21 -5.64 46.01
CA THR A 23 18.51 -4.93 47.04
C THR A 23 18.05 -3.51 46.68
N ALA A 24 16.83 -3.23 47.15
CA ALA A 24 16.23 -1.91 47.27
C ALA A 24 16.97 -1.01 48.27
N THR A 25 17.10 0.27 47.95
CA THR A 25 17.30 1.33 48.94
C THR A 25 16.16 2.33 48.85
N LEU A 26 15.32 2.27 49.87
CA LEU A 26 14.31 3.27 50.19
C LEU A 26 15.00 4.51 50.79
N PHE A 27 14.63 5.70 50.29
CA PHE A 27 14.70 6.92 51.07
C PHE A 27 13.30 7.53 51.17
N ALA A 28 12.80 7.49 52.37
CA ALA A 28 11.62 8.20 52.81
C ALA A 28 11.97 9.65 53.14
N GLY A 29 11.20 10.59 52.68
CA GLY A 29 11.21 12.00 53.13
C GLY A 29 9.77 12.50 53.20
N CYS A 30 9.27 12.59 54.43
CA CYS A 30 7.99 13.22 54.80
C CYS A 30 8.06 14.74 54.72
N GLY A 31 6.96 15.41 54.32
CA GLY A 31 6.76 16.82 54.63
C GLY A 31 5.59 17.49 53.89
N SER A 32 4.43 17.51 54.57
CA SER A 32 3.45 18.60 54.74
C SER A 32 2.64 19.19 53.57
N LYS A 33 1.34 19.10 53.80
CA LYS A 33 0.13 19.76 53.27
C LYS A 33 0.28 21.13 52.58
N GLY A 34 -0.39 21.24 51.45
CA GLY A 34 -0.86 22.49 50.84
C GLY A 34 -1.85 22.16 49.73
N ASN A 35 -3.12 22.52 49.95
CA ASN A 35 -4.23 22.36 49.01
C ASN A 35 -4.16 23.54 48.04
N ASP A 36 -4.05 23.26 46.73
CA ASP A 36 -4.53 24.16 45.68
C ASP A 36 -4.75 23.36 44.38
N SER A 37 -5.99 23.47 43.91
CA SER A 37 -6.41 22.91 42.62
C SER A 37 -5.77 23.74 41.52
N ALA A 38 -4.89 23.13 40.75
CA ALA A 38 -4.46 23.65 39.46
C ALA A 38 -4.58 22.53 38.45
N ASP A 39 -5.41 22.81 37.49
CA ASP A 39 -5.63 22.10 36.23
C ASP A 39 -4.26 21.91 35.54
N THR A 40 -3.69 20.71 35.63
CA THR A 40 -2.51 20.32 34.88
C THR A 40 -2.96 19.56 33.65
N THR A 41 -3.20 20.30 32.56
CA THR A 41 -3.06 19.77 31.22
C THR A 41 -1.67 19.17 31.13
N GLN A 42 -1.59 17.83 31.22
CA GLN A 42 -0.40 17.10 30.80
C GLN A 42 -0.20 17.36 29.32
N LYS A 43 0.73 18.25 28.98
CA LYS A 43 1.41 18.17 27.69
C LYS A 43 2.10 16.82 27.67
N SER A 44 1.65 15.91 26.82
CA SER A 44 2.44 14.79 26.39
C SER A 44 3.63 15.37 25.63
N ASP A 45 4.80 15.35 26.24
CA ASP A 45 6.05 15.55 25.51
C ASP A 45 6.15 14.39 24.51
N SER A 46 5.68 14.62 23.28
CA SER A 46 6.06 13.79 22.14
C SER A 46 7.56 13.95 21.98
N ALA A 47 8.31 12.87 22.19
CA ALA A 47 9.74 12.85 21.96
C ALA A 47 10.00 13.03 20.47
N SER A 48 10.09 14.29 20.01
CA SER A 48 10.89 14.62 18.84
C SER A 48 12.32 14.21 19.17
N ALA A 49 12.96 13.41 18.31
CA ALA A 49 14.37 13.07 18.43
C ALA A 49 15.14 14.39 18.67
N ASP A 50 15.88 14.46 19.77
CA ASP A 50 16.55 15.70 20.21
C ASP A 50 17.37 16.28 19.04
N GLY A 51 16.93 17.42 18.51
CA GLY A 51 17.65 18.22 17.51
C GLY A 51 17.08 18.21 16.08
N LEU A 52 16.14 17.36 15.73
CA LEU A 52 15.51 17.33 14.40
C LEU A 52 14.35 18.33 14.30
N VAL A 53 14.21 18.95 13.13
CA VAL A 53 12.99 19.70 12.77
C VAL A 53 11.89 18.70 12.44
N SER A 54 10.75 18.79 13.12
CA SER A 54 9.62 17.87 12.94
C SER A 54 9.07 17.93 11.51
N TYR A 55 8.44 16.86 11.04
CA TYR A 55 7.79 16.84 9.71
C TYR A 55 6.86 18.03 9.51
N SER A 56 6.05 18.35 10.52
CA SER A 56 5.08 19.46 10.46
C SER A 56 5.73 20.83 10.38
N ASP A 57 6.93 21.02 10.99
CA ASP A 57 7.63 22.29 11.03
C ASP A 57 8.59 22.52 9.85
N ILE A 58 8.82 21.51 9.02
CA ILE A 58 9.66 21.67 7.81
C ILE A 58 9.01 22.65 6.86
N VAL A 59 9.75 23.71 6.49
CA VAL A 59 9.43 24.64 5.41
C VAL A 59 10.29 24.27 4.20
N LEU A 60 9.66 23.70 3.16
CA LEU A 60 10.36 23.25 1.96
C LEU A 60 11.03 24.42 1.23
N GLY A 61 12.32 24.24 0.88
CA GLY A 61 13.18 25.27 0.27
C GLY A 61 13.92 26.15 1.29
N GLU A 62 13.61 26.02 2.61
CA GLU A 62 14.28 26.76 3.69
C GLU A 62 14.95 25.83 4.70
N THR A 63 14.16 24.90 5.29
CA THR A 63 14.66 23.93 6.28
C THR A 63 15.70 23.01 5.64
N GLY A 64 16.86 22.87 6.27
CA GLY A 64 17.92 21.95 5.82
C GLY A 64 18.57 22.32 4.48
N LYS A 65 18.50 23.58 4.04
CA LYS A 65 19.06 24.01 2.76
C LYS A 65 20.56 23.78 2.61
N ASP A 66 21.29 23.88 3.73
CA ASP A 66 22.73 23.66 3.79
C ASP A 66 23.08 22.23 4.28
N LEU A 67 22.08 21.39 4.56
CA LEU A 67 22.28 20.00 4.98
C LEU A 67 22.93 19.20 3.86
N SER A 68 24.01 18.49 4.20
CA SER A 68 24.70 17.57 3.28
C SER A 68 24.59 16.17 3.82
N ALA A 69 23.85 15.34 3.12
CA ALA A 69 23.63 13.93 3.48
C ALA A 69 23.46 13.05 2.24
N THR A 70 23.78 11.78 2.38
CA THR A 70 23.40 10.74 1.42
C THR A 70 22.40 9.83 2.10
N ILE A 71 21.20 9.71 1.52
CA ILE A 71 20.16 8.80 1.98
C ILE A 71 19.88 7.74 0.93
N THR A 72 19.51 6.56 1.37
CA THR A 72 19.15 5.42 0.51
C THR A 72 17.67 5.15 0.60
N MET A 73 17.04 4.76 -0.51
CA MET A 73 15.63 4.35 -0.54
C MET A 73 15.48 3.00 -1.25
N PHE A 74 14.77 2.06 -0.63
CA PHE A 74 14.34 0.82 -1.26
C PHE A 74 12.86 0.92 -1.64
N ASN A 75 12.53 0.61 -2.91
CA ASN A 75 11.22 0.83 -3.48
C ASN A 75 10.79 -0.30 -4.41
N HIS A 76 9.49 -0.46 -4.62
CA HIS A 76 8.88 -1.51 -5.45
C HIS A 76 8.68 -1.10 -6.93
N ARG A 77 8.86 0.19 -7.28
CA ARG A 77 8.57 0.72 -8.63
C ARG A 77 9.78 0.56 -9.55
N THR A 78 10.01 -0.67 -10.01
CA THR A 78 11.10 -1.04 -10.94
C THR A 78 10.93 -0.40 -12.32
N ASP A 79 9.68 -0.18 -12.75
CA ASP A 79 9.33 0.50 -13.99
C ASP A 79 9.86 1.94 -14.05
N MET A 80 9.90 2.64 -12.91
CA MET A 80 10.38 4.01 -12.82
C MET A 80 11.91 4.15 -12.86
N ASP A 81 12.66 3.05 -12.82
CA ASP A 81 14.13 3.07 -12.92
C ASP A 81 14.63 3.24 -14.35
N THR A 82 13.76 3.16 -15.35
CA THR A 82 14.13 3.19 -16.74
C THR A 82 13.92 4.58 -17.37
N ASP A 83 14.78 4.94 -18.34
CA ASP A 83 14.57 6.15 -19.14
C ASP A 83 13.37 6.01 -20.11
N ASP A 84 12.90 4.77 -20.35
CA ASP A 84 11.79 4.46 -21.25
C ASP A 84 10.42 4.47 -20.53
N TYR A 85 10.39 4.76 -19.21
CA TYR A 85 9.12 4.90 -18.49
C TYR A 85 8.30 6.06 -19.06
N GLY A 86 7.08 5.78 -19.52
CA GLY A 86 6.21 6.77 -20.17
C GLY A 86 5.71 7.88 -19.22
N GLY A 87 5.78 7.67 -17.90
CA GLY A 87 5.50 8.66 -16.87
C GLY A 87 6.74 9.43 -16.41
N LYS A 88 6.67 10.07 -15.24
CA LYS A 88 7.81 10.73 -14.62
C LYS A 88 8.64 9.73 -13.82
N ASN A 89 9.85 9.41 -14.28
CA ASN A 89 10.74 8.43 -13.67
C ASN A 89 11.51 8.95 -12.44
N TRP A 90 12.15 8.05 -11.68
CA TRP A 90 12.92 8.41 -10.47
C TRP A 90 13.99 9.46 -10.74
N LYS A 91 14.74 9.34 -11.83
CA LYS A 91 15.77 10.30 -12.21
C LYS A 91 15.21 11.72 -12.32
N SER A 92 14.06 11.87 -12.96
CA SER A 92 13.39 13.19 -13.12
C SER A 92 12.92 13.76 -11.79
N TYR A 93 12.40 12.92 -10.87
CA TYR A 93 12.05 13.38 -9.53
C TYR A 93 13.28 13.84 -8.74
N LEU A 94 14.38 13.08 -8.81
CA LEU A 94 15.62 13.44 -8.11
C LEU A 94 16.27 14.69 -8.69
N GLU A 95 16.24 14.88 -10.00
CA GLU A 95 16.70 16.12 -10.65
C GLU A 95 15.90 17.33 -10.17
N ASP A 96 14.56 17.22 -10.03
CA ASP A 96 13.71 18.28 -9.51
C ASP A 96 13.97 18.55 -8.02
N PHE A 97 14.10 17.51 -7.21
CA PHE A 97 14.45 17.63 -5.78
C PHE A 97 15.79 18.34 -5.58
N ASN A 98 16.80 17.97 -6.36
CA ASN A 98 18.14 18.55 -6.24
C ASN A 98 18.26 20.00 -6.71
N LYS A 99 17.25 20.56 -7.40
CA LYS A 99 17.18 22.02 -7.66
C LYS A 99 16.98 22.81 -6.36
N GLU A 100 16.27 22.23 -5.38
CA GLU A 100 16.03 22.87 -4.09
C GLU A 100 17.05 22.42 -3.03
N TYR A 101 17.48 21.15 -3.07
CA TYR A 101 18.39 20.52 -2.10
C TYR A 101 19.60 19.89 -2.78
N PRO A 102 20.52 20.70 -3.31
CA PRO A 102 21.64 20.18 -4.14
C PRO A 102 22.66 19.34 -3.36
N ASN A 103 22.68 19.44 -2.03
CA ASN A 103 23.63 18.75 -1.16
C ASN A 103 23.05 17.45 -0.55
N ILE A 104 21.75 17.18 -0.75
CA ILE A 104 21.13 15.93 -0.33
C ILE A 104 21.13 14.98 -1.52
N LYS A 105 21.90 13.89 -1.42
CA LYS A 105 21.93 12.83 -2.42
C LYS A 105 20.94 11.74 -2.01
N VAL A 106 20.07 11.30 -2.93
CA VAL A 106 19.16 10.18 -2.73
C VAL A 106 19.56 9.06 -3.69
N GLU A 107 19.84 7.87 -3.18
CA GLU A 107 20.14 6.67 -3.95
C GLU A 107 18.95 5.72 -3.83
N ILE A 108 18.31 5.42 -4.96
CA ILE A 108 17.12 4.56 -4.99
C ILE A 108 17.52 3.21 -5.57
N THR A 109 17.09 2.13 -4.92
CA THR A 109 17.14 0.77 -5.42
C THR A 109 15.73 0.21 -5.47
N THR A 110 15.42 -0.58 -6.49
CA THR A 110 14.09 -1.14 -6.69
C THR A 110 14.15 -2.65 -6.86
N ASP A 111 13.08 -3.34 -6.48
CA ASP A 111 12.94 -4.78 -6.65
C ASP A 111 11.47 -5.16 -6.91
N THR A 112 11.24 -6.07 -7.86
CA THR A 112 9.91 -6.60 -8.17
C THR A 112 9.37 -7.49 -7.04
N ASN A 113 10.27 -8.19 -6.32
CA ASN A 113 9.92 -9.01 -5.14
C ASN A 113 9.97 -8.20 -3.83
N TYR A 114 9.74 -6.90 -3.94
CA TYR A 114 9.93 -5.90 -2.88
C TYR A 114 9.40 -6.32 -1.50
N ALA A 115 8.18 -6.86 -1.43
CA ALA A 115 7.52 -7.13 -0.15
C ALA A 115 8.30 -8.11 0.73
N ASP A 116 8.80 -9.21 0.14
CA ASP A 116 9.58 -10.23 0.85
C ASP A 116 11.00 -9.76 1.15
N ASP A 117 11.63 -9.05 0.20
CA ASP A 117 13.00 -8.58 0.35
C ASP A 117 13.08 -7.44 1.37
N ALA A 118 12.11 -6.51 1.39
CA ALA A 118 12.02 -5.48 2.41
C ALA A 118 11.88 -6.06 3.82
N LEU A 119 11.05 -7.10 4.01
CA LEU A 119 10.96 -7.80 5.30
C LEU A 119 12.29 -8.45 5.69
N THR A 120 13.01 -9.03 4.73
CA THR A 120 14.33 -9.63 4.96
C THR A 120 15.35 -8.56 5.38
N HIS A 121 15.36 -7.40 4.73
CA HIS A 121 16.21 -6.26 5.10
C HIS A 121 15.92 -5.79 6.53
N LEU A 122 14.65 -5.57 6.87
CA LEU A 122 14.24 -5.17 8.23
C LEU A 122 14.67 -6.19 9.28
N GLN A 123 14.41 -7.48 9.06
CA GLN A 123 14.77 -8.55 9.99
C GLN A 123 16.28 -8.73 10.18
N SER A 124 17.07 -8.42 9.17
CA SER A 124 18.53 -8.43 9.25
C SER A 124 19.09 -7.25 10.06
N GLY A 125 18.28 -6.20 10.29
CA GLY A 125 18.70 -4.94 10.89
C GLY A 125 19.58 -4.08 9.97
N GLN A 126 19.72 -4.45 8.70
CA GLN A 126 20.45 -3.70 7.68
C GLN A 126 19.48 -3.34 6.55
N TYR A 127 18.93 -2.15 6.63
CA TYR A 127 17.96 -1.63 5.68
C TYR A 127 18.22 -0.15 5.42
N GLU A 128 17.69 0.32 4.33
CA GLU A 128 17.89 1.65 3.78
C GLU A 128 17.37 2.75 4.72
N THR A 129 17.80 3.98 4.47
CA THR A 129 17.32 5.16 5.23
C THR A 129 15.80 5.31 5.09
N ILE A 130 15.26 5.03 3.90
CA ILE A 130 13.82 5.03 3.61
C ILE A 130 13.46 3.66 3.02
N THR A 131 12.40 3.04 3.54
CA THR A 131 11.76 1.89 2.91
C THR A 131 10.27 2.16 2.73
N MET A 132 9.67 1.59 1.70
CA MET A 132 8.22 1.52 1.61
C MET A 132 7.77 0.45 2.60
N ILE A 133 7.01 0.82 3.63
CA ILE A 133 6.70 -0.09 4.76
C ILE A 133 6.04 -1.38 4.25
N PRO A 134 6.67 -2.55 4.40
CA PRO A 134 6.07 -3.83 4.04
C PRO A 134 5.05 -4.29 5.09
N ALA A 135 4.45 -5.46 4.91
CA ALA A 135 3.50 -6.03 5.86
C ALA A 135 4.17 -6.44 7.18
N VAL A 136 4.38 -5.48 8.09
CA VAL A 136 4.89 -5.67 9.46
C VAL A 136 3.77 -5.54 10.48
N ASP A 137 3.92 -6.16 11.65
CA ASP A 137 3.01 -5.92 12.77
C ASP A 137 3.13 -4.46 13.23
N LYS A 138 2.00 -3.79 13.41
CA LYS A 138 1.99 -2.39 13.89
C LYS A 138 2.68 -2.22 15.23
N ALA A 139 2.68 -3.24 16.09
CA ALA A 139 3.39 -3.22 17.37
C ALA A 139 4.92 -3.15 17.22
N ASP A 140 5.46 -3.56 16.07
CA ASP A 140 6.90 -3.56 15.79
C ASP A 140 7.37 -2.29 15.06
N LEU A 141 6.45 -1.38 14.69
CA LEU A 141 6.79 -0.19 13.91
C LEU A 141 7.90 0.64 14.53
N SER A 142 7.84 0.91 15.84
CA SER A 142 8.88 1.69 16.54
C SER A 142 10.23 1.00 16.62
N THR A 143 10.31 -0.30 16.34
CA THR A 143 11.58 -1.05 16.26
C THR A 143 12.32 -0.74 14.97
N TYR A 144 11.58 -0.49 13.89
CA TYR A 144 12.13 -0.27 12.57
C TYR A 144 12.12 1.19 12.14
N TYR A 145 11.08 1.93 12.50
CA TYR A 145 10.83 3.27 11.96
C TYR A 145 10.76 4.34 13.02
N MET A 146 11.25 5.54 12.68
CA MET A 146 11.02 6.71 13.49
C MET A 146 9.58 7.22 13.34
N SER A 147 9.03 7.83 14.39
CA SER A 147 7.74 8.52 14.31
C SER A 147 7.88 9.83 13.52
N TYR A 148 6.90 10.11 12.65
CA TYR A 148 6.76 11.41 11.98
C TYR A 148 6.10 12.47 12.88
N GLY A 149 5.40 12.05 13.92
CA GLY A 149 4.64 12.86 14.86
C GLY A 149 3.38 12.15 15.33
N THR A 150 2.57 12.85 16.11
CA THR A 150 1.28 12.33 16.57
C THR A 150 0.24 12.30 15.46
N LEU A 151 -0.80 11.46 15.64
CA LEU A 151 -1.93 11.40 14.69
C LEU A 151 -2.59 12.78 14.50
N ASP A 152 -2.75 13.54 15.60
CA ASP A 152 -3.36 14.89 15.54
C ASP A 152 -2.52 15.85 14.69
N GLU A 153 -1.20 15.83 14.84
CA GLU A 153 -0.27 16.65 14.04
C GLU A 153 -0.27 16.24 12.59
N MET A 154 -0.12 14.93 12.33
CA MET A 154 0.01 14.41 10.96
C MET A 154 -1.32 14.51 10.19
N SER A 155 -2.46 14.35 10.84
CA SER A 155 -3.78 14.49 10.20
C SER A 155 -4.08 15.93 9.73
N GLN A 156 -3.33 16.92 10.21
CA GLN A 156 -3.41 18.28 9.70
C GLN A 156 -2.59 18.48 8.41
N GLN A 157 -1.60 17.61 8.17
CA GLN A 157 -0.69 17.69 7.03
C GLN A 157 -1.11 16.77 5.88
N ILE A 158 -1.53 15.54 6.22
CA ILE A 158 -1.79 14.49 5.24
C ILE A 158 -3.14 13.80 5.46
N ASN A 159 -3.68 13.26 4.39
CA ASN A 159 -4.76 12.27 4.39
C ASN A 159 -4.18 10.89 4.72
N TYR A 160 -5.00 9.97 5.22
CA TYR A 160 -4.62 8.59 5.54
C TYR A 160 -3.46 8.48 6.57
N ALA A 161 -3.32 9.45 7.46
CA ALA A 161 -2.28 9.46 8.50
C ALA A 161 -2.37 8.26 9.47
N ASN A 162 -3.54 7.63 9.58
CA ASN A 162 -3.82 6.49 10.46
C ASN A 162 -3.36 5.14 9.89
N THR A 163 -2.89 5.08 8.65
CA THR A 163 -2.50 3.81 7.99
C THR A 163 -1.45 3.05 8.80
N TRP A 164 -0.36 3.72 9.15
CA TRP A 164 0.72 3.15 9.97
C TRP A 164 0.76 3.82 11.34
N LEU A 165 -0.38 3.76 12.04
CA LEU A 165 -0.56 4.26 13.40
C LEU A 165 -0.32 3.14 14.41
N TYR A 166 0.49 3.41 15.44
CA TYR A 166 0.57 2.59 16.64
C TYR A 166 0.63 3.48 17.89
N GLY A 167 -0.26 3.20 18.83
CA GLY A 167 -0.50 4.11 19.97
C GLY A 167 -1.09 5.44 19.46
N ASN A 168 -0.33 6.51 19.56
CA ASN A 168 -0.69 7.83 19.03
C ASN A 168 0.33 8.33 17.97
N ASP A 169 1.32 7.51 17.64
CA ASP A 169 2.41 7.88 16.76
C ASP A 169 2.23 7.32 15.35
N VAL A 170 2.52 8.16 14.34
CA VAL A 170 2.45 7.84 12.92
C VAL A 170 3.84 7.48 12.41
N TYR A 171 4.02 6.29 11.85
CA TYR A 171 5.29 5.76 11.39
C TYR A 171 5.46 5.73 9.88
N GLY A 172 4.43 6.08 9.12
CA GLY A 172 4.47 6.07 7.65
C GLY A 172 3.71 7.25 7.05
N VAL A 173 4.30 7.85 6.01
CA VAL A 173 3.64 8.85 5.15
C VAL A 173 3.34 8.20 3.81
N PRO A 174 2.07 8.13 3.38
CA PRO A 174 1.72 7.51 2.10
C PRO A 174 2.45 8.16 0.92
N SER A 175 2.90 7.37 -0.05
CA SER A 175 3.45 7.88 -1.30
C SER A 175 2.35 8.48 -2.18
N THR A 176 1.23 7.78 -2.24
CA THR A 176 -0.02 8.18 -2.87
C THR A 176 -1.17 7.48 -2.16
N ALA A 177 -2.40 7.77 -2.52
CA ALA A 177 -3.55 6.97 -2.11
C ALA A 177 -4.28 6.46 -3.35
N THR A 178 -4.86 5.29 -3.22
CA THR A 178 -5.44 4.53 -4.33
C THR A 178 -6.80 3.97 -3.94
N THR A 179 -7.50 3.44 -4.91
CA THR A 179 -8.78 2.77 -4.67
C THR A 179 -8.78 1.41 -5.37
N GLN A 180 -9.51 0.48 -4.80
CA GLN A 180 -9.70 -0.84 -5.39
C GLN A 180 -10.55 -0.76 -6.66
N GLY A 181 -10.23 -1.59 -7.66
CA GLY A 181 -10.96 -1.62 -8.93
C GLY A 181 -10.31 -2.54 -9.96
N ILE A 182 -10.81 -2.47 -11.17
CA ILE A 182 -10.34 -3.26 -12.31
C ILE A 182 -9.74 -2.32 -13.35
N VAL A 183 -8.52 -2.61 -13.78
CA VAL A 183 -7.91 -1.95 -14.94
C VAL A 183 -8.20 -2.78 -16.17
N TYR A 184 -8.65 -2.15 -17.26
CA TYR A 184 -9.09 -2.84 -18.45
C TYR A 184 -8.70 -2.09 -19.74
N ASN A 185 -8.68 -2.80 -20.86
CA ASN A 185 -8.50 -2.20 -22.18
C ASN A 185 -9.88 -1.90 -22.80
N LYS A 186 -10.19 -0.60 -22.94
CA LYS A 186 -11.46 -0.11 -23.49
C LYS A 186 -11.73 -0.63 -24.90
N LYS A 187 -10.69 -0.67 -25.74
CA LYS A 187 -10.80 -1.14 -27.12
C LYS A 187 -11.17 -2.61 -27.20
N VAL A 188 -10.60 -3.46 -26.34
CA VAL A 188 -10.96 -4.90 -26.28
C VAL A 188 -12.42 -5.08 -25.88
N PHE A 189 -12.91 -4.29 -24.90
CA PHE A 189 -14.32 -4.32 -24.50
C PHE A 189 -15.25 -3.87 -25.64
N GLU A 190 -14.92 -2.77 -26.32
CA GLU A 190 -15.68 -2.27 -27.47
C GLU A 190 -15.73 -3.30 -28.63
N ASP A 191 -14.60 -3.88 -29.00
CA ASP A 191 -14.50 -4.90 -30.06
C ASP A 191 -15.29 -6.16 -29.71
N ALA A 192 -15.41 -6.49 -28.42
CA ALA A 192 -16.28 -7.55 -27.93
C ALA A 192 -17.76 -7.15 -27.90
N GLY A 193 -18.10 -5.87 -28.12
CA GLY A 193 -19.46 -5.33 -28.06
C GLY A 193 -19.96 -5.18 -26.62
N VAL A 194 -19.05 -4.88 -25.69
CA VAL A 194 -19.35 -4.48 -24.31
C VAL A 194 -19.28 -2.96 -24.26
N THR A 195 -20.45 -2.30 -24.27
CA THR A 195 -20.57 -0.83 -24.36
C THR A 195 -20.72 -0.17 -23.00
N ASP A 196 -21.20 -0.93 -22.02
CA ASP A 196 -21.40 -0.45 -20.66
C ASP A 196 -20.48 -1.20 -19.71
N VAL A 197 -19.94 -0.47 -18.73
CA VAL A 197 -19.12 -1.06 -17.67
C VAL A 197 -19.97 -2.01 -16.82
N PRO A 198 -19.56 -3.28 -16.63
CA PRO A 198 -20.30 -4.23 -15.83
C PRO A 198 -20.43 -3.77 -14.36
N LYS A 199 -21.62 -3.91 -13.79
CA LYS A 199 -21.92 -3.49 -12.40
C LYS A 199 -22.27 -4.65 -11.47
N THR A 200 -22.44 -5.84 -12.04
CA THR A 200 -22.79 -7.06 -11.30
C THR A 200 -21.91 -8.22 -11.70
N PRO A 201 -21.76 -9.26 -10.86
CA PRO A 201 -21.00 -10.46 -11.19
C PRO A 201 -21.42 -11.09 -12.52
N ASP A 202 -22.72 -11.21 -12.76
CA ASP A 202 -23.25 -11.83 -13.98
C ASP A 202 -22.90 -11.02 -15.22
N GLU A 203 -23.05 -9.68 -15.17
CA GLU A 203 -22.68 -8.79 -16.27
C GLU A 203 -21.18 -8.88 -16.58
N PHE A 204 -20.34 -8.99 -15.56
CA PHE A 204 -18.90 -9.11 -15.73
C PHE A 204 -18.51 -10.43 -16.38
N ILE A 205 -19.03 -11.55 -15.89
CA ILE A 205 -18.78 -12.86 -16.49
C ILE A 205 -19.30 -12.90 -17.96
N ASP A 206 -20.43 -12.27 -18.26
CA ASP A 206 -20.94 -12.17 -19.63
C ASP A 206 -20.05 -11.28 -20.52
N ALA A 207 -19.47 -10.21 -19.99
CA ALA A 207 -18.48 -9.40 -20.67
C ALA A 207 -17.22 -10.22 -21.01
N LEU A 208 -16.68 -10.98 -20.05
CA LEU A 208 -15.52 -11.85 -20.27
C LEU A 208 -15.79 -12.91 -21.34
N LYS A 209 -16.98 -13.53 -21.36
CA LYS A 209 -17.39 -14.48 -22.42
C LYS A 209 -17.41 -13.82 -23.79
N LYS A 210 -17.97 -12.59 -23.89
CA LYS A 210 -17.98 -11.85 -25.16
C LYS A 210 -16.57 -11.54 -25.65
N ILE A 211 -15.65 -11.18 -24.76
CA ILE A 211 -14.24 -10.95 -25.12
C ILE A 211 -13.64 -12.23 -25.69
N LYS A 212 -13.80 -13.37 -25.00
CA LYS A 212 -13.32 -14.68 -25.46
C LYS A 212 -13.89 -15.06 -26.84
N ASP A 213 -15.15 -14.81 -27.07
CA ASP A 213 -15.85 -15.25 -28.29
C ASP A 213 -15.55 -14.38 -29.51
N LYS A 214 -15.16 -13.10 -29.30
CA LYS A 214 -15.08 -12.11 -30.37
C LYS A 214 -13.71 -11.47 -30.58
N THR A 215 -12.77 -11.71 -29.66
CA THR A 215 -11.41 -11.18 -29.75
C THR A 215 -10.40 -12.29 -29.51
N ASP A 216 -9.12 -12.00 -29.78
CA ASP A 216 -8.01 -12.89 -29.45
C ASP A 216 -7.39 -12.56 -28.06
N ALA A 217 -7.95 -11.59 -27.34
CA ALA A 217 -7.46 -11.17 -26.04
C ALA A 217 -7.78 -12.21 -24.95
N ILE A 218 -6.91 -12.33 -23.95
CA ILE A 218 -7.19 -13.03 -22.70
C ILE A 218 -8.22 -12.19 -21.93
N PRO A 219 -9.45 -12.70 -21.68
CA PRO A 219 -10.51 -11.88 -21.08
C PRO A 219 -10.15 -11.30 -19.71
N LEU A 220 -9.72 -12.15 -18.78
CA LEU A 220 -9.23 -11.79 -17.46
C LEU A 220 -7.84 -12.40 -17.24
N TYR A 221 -6.84 -11.58 -16.97
CA TYR A 221 -5.50 -12.06 -16.66
C TYR A 221 -5.29 -12.02 -15.16
N THR A 222 -5.07 -13.20 -14.55
CA THR A 222 -4.92 -13.33 -13.11
C THR A 222 -3.50 -12.99 -12.66
N ASN A 223 -2.52 -13.15 -13.55
CA ASN A 223 -1.10 -13.01 -13.27
C ASN A 223 -0.63 -13.88 -12.09
N TYR A 224 -1.09 -15.12 -12.08
CA TYR A 224 -0.98 -16.05 -10.95
C TYR A 224 0.45 -16.27 -10.46
N ALA A 225 1.44 -16.38 -11.37
CA ALA A 225 2.83 -16.65 -10.99
C ALA A 225 3.46 -15.50 -10.17
N ALA A 226 2.94 -14.28 -10.28
CA ALA A 226 3.38 -13.17 -9.43
C ALA A 226 2.97 -13.34 -7.95
N GLY A 227 2.01 -14.22 -7.65
CA GLY A 227 1.56 -14.56 -6.29
C GLY A 227 0.72 -13.48 -5.62
N TRP A 228 1.28 -12.30 -5.41
CA TRP A 228 0.61 -11.18 -4.73
C TRP A 228 -0.69 -10.72 -5.44
N THR A 229 -0.80 -10.89 -6.75
CA THR A 229 -2.00 -10.54 -7.51
C THR A 229 -3.23 -11.33 -7.08
N MET A 230 -3.04 -12.54 -6.57
CA MET A 230 -4.13 -13.34 -6.02
C MET A 230 -4.62 -12.78 -4.69
N GLY A 231 -3.73 -12.21 -3.88
CA GLY A 231 -4.08 -11.49 -2.66
C GLY A 231 -4.86 -10.18 -2.93
N ALA A 232 -4.76 -9.59 -4.12
CA ALA A 232 -5.55 -8.42 -4.49
C ALA A 232 -7.07 -8.69 -4.43
N TRP A 233 -7.52 -9.92 -4.62
CA TRP A 233 -8.93 -10.29 -4.49
C TRP A 233 -9.47 -10.14 -3.07
N ASP A 234 -8.62 -10.30 -2.06
CA ASP A 234 -9.01 -10.17 -0.65
C ASP A 234 -9.43 -8.74 -0.30
N ALA A 235 -8.90 -7.75 -1.03
CA ALA A 235 -9.25 -6.36 -0.80
C ALA A 235 -10.72 -6.02 -1.13
N TYR A 236 -11.40 -6.86 -1.89
CA TYR A 236 -12.79 -6.63 -2.32
C TYR A 236 -13.85 -7.22 -1.40
N ILE A 237 -13.47 -8.06 -0.41
CA ILE A 237 -14.44 -8.76 0.45
C ILE A 237 -15.07 -7.86 1.53
N GLY A 238 -14.53 -6.67 1.74
CA GLY A 238 -15.02 -5.65 2.66
C GLY A 238 -16.03 -4.70 2.00
N ASN A 239 -15.68 -3.45 1.92
CA ASN A 239 -16.50 -2.35 1.43
C ASN A 239 -17.11 -2.61 0.06
N ASN A 240 -16.32 -3.09 -0.90
CA ASN A 240 -16.78 -3.32 -2.26
C ASN A 240 -17.93 -4.34 -2.32
N ALA A 241 -17.84 -5.41 -1.51
CA ALA A 241 -18.80 -6.50 -1.54
C ALA A 241 -20.02 -6.28 -0.63
N THR A 242 -19.93 -5.38 0.36
CA THR A 242 -20.96 -5.25 1.40
C THR A 242 -21.57 -3.86 1.53
N GLY A 243 -20.87 -2.81 1.05
CA GLY A 243 -21.25 -1.41 1.29
C GLY A 243 -21.17 -1.01 2.77
N ASP A 244 -20.34 -1.71 3.57
CA ASP A 244 -20.25 -1.56 5.03
C ASP A 244 -18.77 -1.41 5.43
N ASN A 245 -18.38 -0.19 5.83
CA ASN A 245 -16.99 0.15 6.18
C ASN A 245 -16.48 -0.52 7.47
N THR A 246 -17.36 -1.13 8.25
CA THR A 246 -16.98 -1.88 9.45
C THR A 246 -16.87 -3.39 9.19
N TYR A 247 -17.23 -3.84 7.96
CA TYR A 247 -17.35 -5.27 7.70
C TYR A 247 -16.02 -6.00 7.83
N PHE A 248 -14.99 -5.51 7.16
CA PHE A 248 -13.70 -6.19 7.09
C PHE A 248 -13.03 -6.29 8.46
N ASN A 249 -12.89 -5.18 9.16
CA ASN A 249 -12.14 -5.12 10.42
C ASN A 249 -12.94 -5.55 11.65
N GLN A 250 -14.27 -5.37 11.65
CA GLN A 250 -15.08 -5.57 12.86
C GLN A 250 -16.07 -6.74 12.76
N LYS A 251 -16.61 -7.04 11.57
CA LYS A 251 -17.69 -8.02 11.42
C LYS A 251 -17.26 -9.34 10.85
N LEU A 252 -16.30 -9.37 9.93
CA LEU A 252 -15.88 -10.57 9.20
C LEU A 252 -15.50 -11.72 10.14
N LEU A 253 -14.64 -11.47 11.13
CA LEU A 253 -14.16 -12.47 12.10
C LEU A 253 -15.26 -12.97 13.06
N HIS A 254 -16.35 -12.19 13.21
CA HIS A 254 -17.47 -12.55 14.06
C HIS A 254 -18.67 -13.09 13.29
N THR A 255 -18.60 -13.10 11.97
CA THR A 255 -19.65 -13.66 11.11
C THR A 255 -19.53 -15.17 11.07
N LYS A 256 -20.64 -15.89 11.40
CA LYS A 256 -20.63 -17.35 11.53
C LYS A 256 -20.24 -18.07 10.23
N ASP A 257 -20.75 -17.61 9.11
CA ASP A 257 -20.53 -18.17 7.78
C ASP A 257 -20.15 -17.02 6.81
N PRO A 258 -18.93 -16.45 6.92
CA PRO A 258 -18.56 -15.24 6.20
C PRO A 258 -18.55 -15.39 4.66
N PHE A 259 -18.37 -16.61 4.19
CA PHE A 259 -18.41 -16.97 2.76
C PHE A 259 -19.71 -17.65 2.35
N LYS A 260 -20.80 -17.40 3.07
CA LYS A 260 -22.13 -17.87 2.67
C LYS A 260 -22.57 -17.20 1.37
N ASP A 261 -23.15 -17.99 0.47
CA ASP A 261 -23.88 -17.44 -0.68
C ASP A 261 -25.20 -16.82 -0.21
N TYR A 262 -25.33 -15.51 -0.41
CA TYR A 262 -26.57 -14.76 -0.14
C TYR A 262 -27.53 -14.79 -1.32
N GLY A 263 -27.07 -15.22 -2.50
CA GLY A 263 -27.92 -15.31 -3.72
C GLY A 263 -28.23 -13.96 -4.37
N ASP A 264 -27.60 -12.90 -3.93
CA ASP A 264 -27.81 -11.52 -4.39
C ASP A 264 -26.59 -10.89 -5.07
N GLY A 265 -25.51 -11.66 -5.23
CA GLY A 265 -24.26 -11.19 -5.85
C GLY A 265 -23.43 -10.27 -4.97
N THR A 266 -23.61 -10.32 -3.64
CA THR A 266 -22.88 -9.50 -2.66
C THR A 266 -22.09 -10.36 -1.69
N HIS A 267 -21.32 -9.74 -0.80
CA HIS A 267 -20.51 -10.35 0.27
C HIS A 267 -19.29 -11.13 -0.26
N PRO A 268 -18.39 -11.61 0.62
CA PRO A 268 -17.14 -12.27 0.23
C PRO A 268 -17.29 -13.46 -0.74
N TYR A 269 -18.38 -14.22 -0.63
CA TYR A 269 -18.64 -15.33 -1.54
C TYR A 269 -18.74 -14.87 -3.00
N ALA A 270 -19.42 -13.75 -3.25
CA ALA A 270 -19.60 -13.23 -4.60
C ALA A 270 -18.26 -12.83 -5.25
N VAL A 271 -17.32 -12.28 -4.46
CA VAL A 271 -15.97 -11.92 -4.93
C VAL A 271 -15.24 -13.14 -5.47
N TYR A 272 -15.12 -14.20 -4.66
CA TYR A 272 -14.42 -15.41 -5.08
C TYR A 272 -15.20 -16.22 -6.11
N LYS A 273 -16.53 -16.09 -6.13
CA LYS A 273 -17.39 -16.70 -7.17
C LYS A 273 -17.08 -16.15 -8.56
N ILE A 274 -16.81 -14.84 -8.68
CA ILE A 274 -16.36 -14.23 -9.95
C ILE A 274 -15.05 -14.88 -10.41
N LEU A 275 -14.05 -14.99 -9.55
CA LEU A 275 -12.78 -15.64 -9.87
C LEU A 275 -12.99 -17.10 -10.27
N TYR A 276 -13.76 -17.85 -9.49
CA TYR A 276 -14.07 -19.23 -9.76
C TYR A 276 -14.76 -19.41 -11.12
N ASP A 277 -15.78 -18.61 -11.42
CA ASP A 277 -16.52 -18.69 -12.67
C ASP A 277 -15.67 -18.30 -13.88
N ALA A 278 -14.78 -17.32 -13.74
CA ALA A 278 -13.83 -16.95 -14.77
C ALA A 278 -12.86 -18.11 -15.09
N VAL A 279 -12.27 -18.71 -14.08
CA VAL A 279 -11.33 -19.85 -14.23
C VAL A 279 -12.08 -21.08 -14.78
N ALA A 280 -13.21 -21.46 -14.19
CA ALA A 280 -13.98 -22.63 -14.60
C ALA A 280 -14.57 -22.46 -16.02
N GLY A 281 -14.84 -21.23 -16.43
CA GLY A 281 -15.30 -20.88 -17.78
C GLY A 281 -14.17 -20.81 -18.81
N GLY A 282 -12.91 -20.98 -18.39
CA GLY A 282 -11.73 -20.80 -19.25
C GLY A 282 -11.63 -19.37 -19.79
N LEU A 283 -11.99 -18.37 -18.98
CA LEU A 283 -11.99 -16.95 -19.31
C LEU A 283 -10.71 -16.24 -18.86
N THR A 284 -9.72 -17.02 -18.43
CA THR A 284 -8.42 -16.55 -17.96
C THR A 284 -7.29 -17.06 -18.86
N GLU A 285 -6.05 -16.72 -18.54
CA GLU A 285 -4.86 -17.26 -19.21
C GLU A 285 -4.81 -18.80 -19.15
N ASP A 286 -4.25 -19.44 -20.20
CA ASP A 286 -4.16 -20.90 -20.28
C ASP A 286 -3.02 -21.48 -19.44
N ASP A 287 -1.92 -20.75 -19.26
CA ASP A 287 -0.75 -21.17 -18.49
C ASP A 287 -0.45 -20.17 -17.35
N TYR A 288 -0.86 -20.54 -16.17
CA TYR A 288 -0.67 -19.73 -14.96
C TYR A 288 0.80 -19.68 -14.47
N SER A 289 1.64 -20.62 -14.90
CA SER A 289 3.03 -20.71 -14.44
C SER A 289 3.98 -19.77 -15.14
N THR A 290 3.59 -19.25 -16.29
CA THR A 290 4.40 -18.38 -17.15
C THR A 290 3.94 -16.93 -17.14
N THR A 291 3.03 -16.57 -16.25
CA THR A 291 2.57 -15.17 -16.12
C THR A 291 3.70 -14.28 -15.60
N ASP A 292 3.73 -13.04 -16.07
CA ASP A 292 4.75 -12.05 -15.74
C ASP A 292 4.12 -10.69 -15.48
N TRP A 293 4.45 -10.10 -14.32
CA TRP A 293 3.88 -8.80 -13.92
C TRP A 293 4.33 -7.67 -14.85
N GLU A 294 5.63 -7.55 -15.09
CA GLU A 294 6.16 -6.46 -15.92
C GLU A 294 5.66 -6.57 -17.36
N GLY A 295 5.67 -7.79 -17.93
CA GLY A 295 5.13 -8.06 -19.26
C GLY A 295 3.64 -7.82 -19.38
N SER A 296 2.84 -8.06 -18.33
CA SER A 296 1.40 -7.89 -18.35
C SER A 296 0.96 -6.45 -18.61
N LYS A 297 1.77 -5.46 -18.18
CA LYS A 297 1.51 -4.04 -18.39
C LYS A 297 1.42 -3.71 -19.89
N SER A 298 2.43 -4.11 -20.66
CA SER A 298 2.43 -3.91 -22.12
C SER A 298 1.39 -4.78 -22.83
N MET A 299 1.11 -5.98 -22.32
CA MET A 299 0.07 -6.85 -22.88
C MET A 299 -1.32 -6.21 -22.75
N LEU A 300 -1.65 -5.61 -21.60
CA LEU A 300 -2.91 -4.90 -21.40
C LEU A 300 -2.96 -3.65 -22.30
N ASN A 301 -1.88 -2.85 -22.34
CA ASN A 301 -1.79 -1.67 -23.19
C ASN A 301 -2.03 -1.99 -24.67
N ASN A 302 -1.46 -3.10 -25.16
CA ASN A 302 -1.58 -3.54 -26.55
C ASN A 302 -2.85 -4.36 -26.87
N GLY A 303 -3.78 -4.50 -25.92
CA GLY A 303 -5.04 -5.21 -26.14
C GLY A 303 -4.91 -6.75 -26.19
N GLN A 304 -3.83 -7.31 -25.69
CA GLN A 304 -3.66 -8.77 -25.54
C GLN A 304 -4.36 -9.30 -24.28
N ILE A 305 -4.66 -8.42 -23.33
CA ILE A 305 -5.41 -8.68 -22.12
C ILE A 305 -6.63 -7.76 -22.10
N GLY A 306 -7.80 -8.30 -21.76
CA GLY A 306 -9.03 -7.55 -21.60
C GLY A 306 -9.05 -6.76 -20.29
N CYS A 307 -8.81 -7.42 -19.16
CA CYS A 307 -8.77 -6.75 -17.85
C CYS A 307 -7.96 -7.52 -16.81
N MET A 308 -7.64 -6.82 -15.71
CA MET A 308 -7.00 -7.34 -14.52
C MET A 308 -7.64 -6.76 -13.26
N VAL A 309 -7.90 -7.61 -12.25
CA VAL A 309 -8.42 -7.20 -10.93
C VAL A 309 -7.24 -6.75 -10.07
N LEU A 310 -7.12 -5.44 -9.89
CA LEU A 310 -5.98 -4.78 -9.23
C LEU A 310 -6.45 -3.59 -8.37
N GLY A 311 -6.27 -2.38 -8.88
CA GLY A 311 -6.66 -1.11 -8.26
C GLY A 311 -6.24 0.06 -9.14
N SER A 312 -6.61 1.27 -8.76
CA SER A 312 -6.28 2.48 -9.52
C SER A 312 -4.77 2.72 -9.67
N TRP A 313 -3.97 2.21 -8.74
CA TRP A 313 -2.51 2.28 -8.77
C TRP A 313 -1.88 1.61 -10.00
N ALA A 314 -2.56 0.62 -10.60
CA ALA A 314 -2.07 -0.07 -11.79
C ALA A 314 -2.34 0.72 -13.08
N TYR A 315 -3.30 1.63 -13.06
CA TYR A 315 -3.73 2.39 -14.24
C TYR A 315 -2.58 3.16 -14.90
N PRO A 316 -1.82 4.05 -14.20
CA PRO A 316 -0.72 4.79 -14.81
C PRO A 316 0.41 3.90 -15.30
N GLN A 317 0.64 2.75 -14.66
CA GLN A 317 1.64 1.79 -15.09
C GLN A 317 1.27 1.13 -16.42
N MET A 318 -0.02 0.84 -16.62
CA MET A 318 -0.53 0.29 -17.88
C MET A 318 -0.54 1.35 -18.99
N GLU A 319 -0.89 2.61 -18.69
CA GLU A 319 -0.79 3.72 -19.64
C GLU A 319 0.64 3.91 -20.14
N ALA A 320 1.60 3.93 -19.21
CA ALA A 320 3.01 4.16 -19.50
C ALA A 320 3.70 3.01 -20.24
N ALA A 321 3.09 1.82 -20.29
CA ALA A 321 3.72 0.61 -20.81
C ALA A 321 3.62 0.42 -22.34
N GLY A 322 3.08 1.40 -23.10
CA GLY A 322 2.95 1.31 -24.54
C GLY A 322 2.38 2.57 -25.20
N GLU A 323 2.05 2.46 -26.48
CA GLU A 323 1.58 3.59 -27.27
C GLU A 323 0.04 3.84 -27.18
N ASN A 324 -0.70 2.93 -26.51
CA ASN A 324 -2.17 2.95 -26.48
C ASN A 324 -2.70 3.39 -25.10
N ALA A 325 -2.10 4.43 -24.50
CA ALA A 325 -2.53 4.96 -23.22
C ALA A 325 -4.03 5.31 -23.16
N ASP A 326 -4.56 5.88 -24.25
CA ASP A 326 -5.99 6.24 -24.37
C ASP A 326 -6.94 5.03 -24.29
N ASP A 327 -6.45 3.82 -24.56
CA ASP A 327 -7.26 2.59 -24.49
C ASP A 327 -7.34 2.04 -23.05
N ILE A 328 -6.54 2.52 -22.12
CA ILE A 328 -6.59 2.08 -20.74
C ILE A 328 -7.77 2.71 -20.02
N GLY A 329 -8.50 1.90 -19.27
CA GLY A 329 -9.63 2.31 -18.44
C GLY A 329 -9.55 1.74 -17.03
N TYR A 330 -10.26 2.41 -16.13
CA TYR A 330 -10.52 1.94 -14.79
C TYR A 330 -12.02 1.75 -14.60
N MET A 331 -12.42 0.69 -13.92
CA MET A 331 -13.81 0.47 -13.51
C MET A 331 -13.91 -0.06 -12.09
N PRO A 332 -14.99 0.25 -11.36
CA PRO A 332 -15.25 -0.33 -10.05
C PRO A 332 -15.35 -1.85 -10.13
N PHE A 333 -15.10 -2.51 -9.02
CA PHE A 333 -15.34 -3.96 -8.92
C PHE A 333 -16.83 -4.27 -9.13
N PRO A 334 -17.19 -5.28 -9.93
CA PRO A 334 -18.56 -5.50 -10.42
C PRO A 334 -19.48 -6.13 -9.37
N ILE A 335 -19.65 -5.45 -8.28
CA ILE A 335 -20.64 -5.76 -7.23
C ILE A 335 -21.41 -4.49 -6.93
N SER A 336 -22.75 -4.60 -6.97
CA SER A 336 -23.66 -3.52 -6.56
C SER A 336 -24.42 -3.91 -5.32
N VAL A 337 -24.34 -3.08 -4.28
CA VAL A 337 -25.10 -3.25 -3.04
C VAL A 337 -26.21 -2.19 -3.01
N ASN A 338 -27.46 -2.61 -3.02
CA ASN A 338 -28.63 -1.71 -3.09
C ASN A 338 -28.60 -0.76 -4.33
N GLY A 339 -27.96 -1.16 -5.43
CA GLY A 339 -27.86 -0.36 -6.65
C GLY A 339 -26.68 0.60 -6.71
N GLU A 340 -25.83 0.64 -5.70
CA GLU A 340 -24.62 1.45 -5.63
C GLU A 340 -23.37 0.57 -5.66
N GLN A 341 -22.29 1.06 -6.25
CA GLN A 341 -20.97 0.43 -6.21
C GLN A 341 -20.08 1.16 -5.20
N TYR A 342 -19.39 0.38 -4.39
CA TYR A 342 -18.49 0.88 -3.35
C TYR A 342 -17.05 0.51 -3.65
N ALA A 343 -16.11 1.33 -3.19
CA ALA A 343 -14.70 1.03 -3.21
C ALA A 343 -14.02 1.51 -1.93
N SER A 344 -13.05 0.74 -1.45
CA SER A 344 -12.14 1.20 -0.42
C SER A 344 -11.11 2.14 -1.05
N ALA A 345 -10.95 3.32 -0.43
CA ALA A 345 -9.86 4.24 -0.73
C ALA A 345 -8.89 4.23 0.44
N GLY A 346 -7.60 4.19 0.17
CA GLY A 346 -6.59 4.11 1.21
C GLY A 346 -5.19 4.44 0.71
N ALA A 347 -4.27 4.52 1.67
CA ALA A 347 -2.86 4.68 1.35
C ALA A 347 -2.37 3.51 0.50
N ASP A 348 -1.58 3.84 -0.50
CA ASP A 348 -0.66 2.90 -1.13
C ASP A 348 0.54 2.68 -0.20
N TYR A 349 1.64 2.15 -0.69
CA TYR A 349 2.87 2.04 0.11
C TYR A 349 3.22 3.36 0.77
N SER A 350 3.72 3.29 2.01
CA SER A 350 4.08 4.46 2.80
C SER A 350 5.58 4.51 3.08
N TYR A 351 6.16 5.69 3.02
CA TYR A 351 7.56 5.93 3.38
C TYR A 351 7.77 5.74 4.88
N GLY A 352 8.59 4.77 5.27
CA GLY A 352 9.10 4.59 6.63
C GLY A 352 10.56 5.04 6.71
N ILE A 353 10.94 5.81 7.74
CA ILE A 353 12.32 6.26 7.94
C ILE A 353 12.98 5.39 9.00
N ASN A 354 14.15 4.84 8.67
CA ASN A 354 14.94 3.97 9.53
C ASN A 354 15.25 4.63 10.87
N VAL A 355 14.79 4.02 11.97
CA VAL A 355 15.02 4.54 13.33
C VAL A 355 16.51 4.60 13.71
N ASN A 356 17.35 3.76 13.07
CA ASN A 356 18.78 3.67 13.33
C ASN A 356 19.65 4.54 12.42
N ALA A 357 19.06 5.28 11.45
CA ALA A 357 19.80 6.22 10.62
C ALA A 357 20.38 7.37 11.48
N SER A 358 21.43 8.02 11.00
CA SER A 358 21.99 9.21 11.67
C SER A 358 20.99 10.38 11.64
N ASP A 359 21.17 11.36 12.50
CA ASP A 359 20.29 12.52 12.59
C ASP A 359 20.27 13.32 11.28
N ASP A 360 21.41 13.46 10.61
CA ASP A 360 21.49 14.12 9.30
C ASP A 360 20.72 13.34 8.21
N GLU A 361 20.83 12.01 8.21
CA GLU A 361 20.08 11.16 7.29
C GLU A 361 18.57 11.20 7.58
N LYS A 362 18.16 11.14 8.85
CA LYS A 362 16.75 11.28 9.26
C LYS A 362 16.17 12.62 8.83
N GLN A 363 16.91 13.72 9.07
CA GLN A 363 16.46 15.06 8.68
C GLN A 363 16.36 15.18 7.16
N ALA A 364 17.32 14.65 6.41
CA ALA A 364 17.29 14.62 4.95
C ALA A 364 16.10 13.77 4.44
N ALA A 365 15.84 12.63 5.07
CA ALA A 365 14.71 11.76 4.73
C ALA A 365 13.36 12.44 5.00
N LEU A 366 13.20 13.12 6.15
CA LEU A 366 11.99 13.91 6.46
C LEU A 366 11.73 14.98 5.39
N ILE A 367 12.78 15.70 4.97
CA ILE A 367 12.69 16.72 3.93
C ILE A 367 12.30 16.08 2.59
N PHE A 368 12.95 14.99 2.20
CA PHE A 368 12.66 14.29 0.94
C PHE A 368 11.24 13.76 0.91
N VAL A 369 10.78 13.08 1.96
CA VAL A 369 9.41 12.56 2.05
C VAL A 369 8.39 13.69 1.98
N LYS A 370 8.60 14.80 2.71
CA LYS A 370 7.70 15.96 2.63
C LYS A 370 7.69 16.59 1.24
N TRP A 371 8.85 16.68 0.59
CA TRP A 371 8.94 17.17 -0.79
C TRP A 371 8.21 16.24 -1.77
N MET A 372 8.38 14.92 -1.63
CA MET A 372 7.65 13.92 -2.44
C MET A 372 6.14 14.07 -2.26
N THR A 373 5.68 14.32 -1.04
CA THR A 373 4.25 14.44 -0.72
C THR A 373 3.63 15.75 -1.20
N GLU A 374 4.33 16.90 -1.05
CA GLU A 374 3.73 18.23 -1.22
C GLU A 374 4.11 18.94 -2.52
N LYS A 375 5.31 18.64 -3.10
CA LYS A 375 5.85 19.40 -4.25
C LYS A 375 6.13 18.56 -5.49
N SER A 376 6.43 17.29 -5.34
CA SER A 376 6.85 16.45 -6.47
C SER A 376 5.77 16.26 -7.54
N GLY A 377 4.50 16.35 -7.13
CA GLY A 377 3.35 15.96 -7.92
C GLY A 377 3.21 14.44 -8.07
N TYR A 378 3.92 13.65 -7.26
CA TYR A 378 3.95 12.19 -7.40
C TYR A 378 2.53 11.59 -7.40
N SER A 379 1.72 11.91 -6.39
CA SER A 379 0.36 11.36 -6.28
C SER A 379 -0.50 11.68 -7.52
N TYR A 380 -0.42 12.91 -8.04
CA TYR A 380 -1.13 13.31 -9.25
C TYR A 380 -0.58 12.61 -10.50
N ASN A 381 0.74 12.50 -10.64
CA ASN A 381 1.38 11.86 -11.79
C ASN A 381 1.06 10.37 -11.86
N GLU A 382 0.90 9.74 -10.71
CA GLU A 382 0.54 8.32 -10.57
C GLU A 382 -0.99 8.09 -10.49
N ASP A 383 -1.79 9.05 -10.97
CA ASP A 383 -3.26 8.98 -11.01
C ASP A 383 -3.90 8.64 -9.65
N GLY A 384 -3.19 8.97 -8.58
CA GLY A 384 -3.60 8.71 -7.21
C GLY A 384 -4.54 9.76 -6.63
N LEU A 385 -5.11 9.40 -5.48
CA LEU A 385 -5.82 10.34 -4.63
C LEU A 385 -4.81 11.18 -3.84
N PRO A 386 -5.08 12.47 -3.57
CA PRO A 386 -4.13 13.35 -2.91
C PRO A 386 -3.82 12.93 -1.48
N VAL A 387 -2.53 12.84 -1.15
CA VAL A 387 -2.03 12.59 0.21
C VAL A 387 -1.88 13.92 0.95
N ALA A 388 -1.25 14.93 0.36
CA ALA A 388 -1.12 16.24 1.01
C ALA A 388 -2.48 16.91 1.18
N LYS A 389 -2.79 17.43 2.38
CA LYS A 389 -4.01 18.22 2.63
C LYS A 389 -4.07 19.51 1.81
N SER A 390 -2.94 19.99 1.32
CA SER A 390 -2.82 21.17 0.46
C SER A 390 -3.23 20.90 -1.00
N SER A 391 -3.44 19.64 -1.40
CA SER A 391 -3.82 19.25 -2.76
C SER A 391 -5.21 18.61 -2.79
N SER A 392 -5.96 18.86 -3.87
CA SER A 392 -7.23 18.18 -4.17
C SER A 392 -7.24 17.57 -5.58
N ASP A 393 -6.11 17.61 -6.27
CA ASP A 393 -6.05 17.28 -7.68
C ASP A 393 -5.95 15.76 -7.89
N THR A 394 -6.79 15.23 -8.78
CA THR A 394 -6.75 13.84 -9.26
C THR A 394 -7.11 13.82 -10.75
N LYS A 395 -6.57 12.86 -11.50
CA LYS A 395 -6.84 12.71 -12.94
C LYS A 395 -7.98 11.71 -13.20
N LEU A 396 -8.06 10.63 -12.41
CA LEU A 396 -9.06 9.59 -12.64
C LEU A 396 -10.47 10.09 -12.32
N ASP A 397 -11.41 9.73 -13.18
CA ASP A 397 -12.85 9.92 -12.94
C ASP A 397 -13.41 8.76 -12.12
N PHE A 398 -13.72 9.03 -10.87
CA PHE A 398 -14.35 8.10 -9.95
C PHE A 398 -15.87 8.32 -9.83
N SER A 399 -16.49 8.96 -10.82
CA SER A 399 -17.93 9.17 -10.81
C SER A 399 -18.69 7.83 -10.77
N GLY A 400 -19.72 7.75 -9.94
CA GLY A 400 -20.55 6.54 -9.78
C GLY A 400 -20.00 5.51 -8.80
N VAL A 401 -18.91 5.84 -8.06
CA VAL A 401 -18.37 5.03 -6.96
C VAL A 401 -18.50 5.80 -5.66
N THR A 402 -19.02 5.15 -4.63
CA THR A 402 -19.01 5.67 -3.26
C THR A 402 -17.78 5.13 -2.52
N PHE A 403 -16.88 6.03 -2.12
CA PHE A 403 -15.72 5.65 -1.33
C PHE A 403 -16.10 5.45 0.14
N LEU A 404 -15.61 4.37 0.70
CA LEU A 404 -15.69 4.07 2.12
C LEU A 404 -14.27 3.85 2.65
N GLU A 405 -13.94 4.44 3.80
CA GLU A 405 -12.72 4.11 4.54
C GLU A 405 -13.05 2.96 5.50
N ASP A 406 -12.18 1.95 5.58
CA ASP A 406 -12.33 0.82 6.50
C ASP A 406 -12.14 1.30 7.95
N GLU A 407 -13.14 1.02 8.83
CA GLU A 407 -13.19 1.38 10.25
C GLU A 407 -12.91 0.20 11.19
#